data_93d1dfd8f18f4667a3ed138a61717055
#
_entry.id   93d1dfd8f18f4667a3ed138a61717055
#
_cell.length_a   1.000
_cell.length_b   1.000
_cell.length_c   1.000
_cell.angle_alpha   90.00
_cell.angle_beta   90.00
_cell.angle_gamma   90.00
#
_symmetry.space_group_name_H-M   'P 1'
#
loop_
_entity.id
_entity.type
_entity.pdbx_description
1 polymer ?
#
loop_
_entity_poly.entity_id
_entity_poly.type
_entity_poly.pdbx_seq_one_letter_code
_entity_poly.pdbx_strand_id
1 'polypeptide(L)'
;MTIYLAFTVRGNRGALDAARALSARLQQAGHDVLTTHLLTDDPDGSERALTERQVYDRDIQWLESADLLIAEASGSSFGVGFEVGYVLGRSDRTGQRVLLVYDEARRPVISRMIAGTTHPACTVRGYSEPAELIAIVQEYLSA
;
A
#
# COMPACT_ATOMS: atom_id res chain seq x y z
N MET A 1 0.74 -13.71 -7.73
CA MET A 1 0.00 -12.49 -8.14
C MET A 1 0.93 -11.29 -8.04
N THR A 2 0.63 -10.22 -8.76
CA THR A 2 1.34 -8.95 -8.70
C THR A 2 0.67 -8.03 -7.68
N ILE A 3 1.43 -7.55 -6.71
CA ILE A 3 0.94 -6.73 -5.60
C ILE A 3 1.63 -5.37 -5.63
N TYR A 4 0.83 -4.31 -5.66
CA TYR A 4 1.33 -2.96 -5.42
C TYR A 4 1.28 -2.68 -3.92
N LEU A 5 2.42 -2.43 -3.30
CA LEU A 5 2.51 -2.09 -1.89
C LEU A 5 2.67 -0.58 -1.73
N ALA A 6 1.58 0.11 -1.39
CA ALA A 6 1.59 1.53 -1.10
C ALA A 6 1.87 1.79 0.38
N PHE A 7 2.74 2.73 0.67
CA PHE A 7 3.01 3.22 2.03
C PHE A 7 3.58 4.64 1.98
N THR A 8 3.61 5.31 3.12
CA THR A 8 4.11 6.68 3.18
C THR A 8 5.60 6.76 2.89
N VAL A 9 5.96 7.36 1.76
CA VAL A 9 7.34 7.60 1.34
C VAL A 9 7.85 8.93 1.91
N ARG A 10 7.05 10.00 1.79
CA ARG A 10 7.34 11.34 2.29
C ARG A 10 6.44 11.66 3.47
N GLY A 11 7.01 12.13 4.56
CA GLY A 11 6.27 12.41 5.80
C GLY A 11 6.51 11.38 6.90
N ASN A 12 5.46 10.93 7.59
CA ASN A 12 5.61 9.95 8.67
C ASN A 12 5.85 8.55 8.12
N ARG A 13 7.07 8.06 8.24
CA ARG A 13 7.52 6.72 7.81
C ARG A 13 7.59 5.70 8.96
N GLY A 14 6.84 5.90 10.05
CA GLY A 14 6.85 4.99 11.20
C GLY A 14 6.48 3.53 10.87
N ALA A 15 5.77 3.31 9.77
CA ALA A 15 5.41 1.97 9.27
C ALA A 15 6.45 1.33 8.32
N LEU A 16 7.62 1.95 8.09
CA LEU A 16 8.60 1.45 7.14
C LEU A 16 9.08 0.02 7.45
N ASP A 17 9.36 -0.27 8.71
CA ASP A 17 9.83 -1.61 9.10
C ASP A 17 8.74 -2.66 8.94
N ALA A 18 7.49 -2.31 9.23
CA ALA A 18 6.34 -3.17 8.98
C ALA A 18 6.14 -3.42 7.47
N ALA A 19 6.28 -2.39 6.63
CA ALA A 19 6.22 -2.51 5.18
C ALA A 19 7.36 -3.38 4.61
N ARG A 20 8.58 -3.24 5.15
CA ARG A 20 9.73 -4.09 4.80
C ARG A 20 9.47 -5.56 5.13
N ALA A 21 9.03 -5.84 6.35
CA ALA A 21 8.72 -7.20 6.80
C ALA A 21 7.61 -7.82 5.96
N LEU A 22 6.56 -7.07 5.66
CA LEU A 22 5.47 -7.50 4.80
C LEU A 22 5.96 -7.81 3.38
N SER A 23 6.70 -6.90 2.77
CA SER A 23 7.26 -7.08 1.41
C SER A 23 8.11 -8.34 1.33
N ALA A 24 9.02 -8.54 2.27
CA ALA A 24 9.87 -9.74 2.32
C ALA A 24 9.02 -11.02 2.42
N ARG A 25 7.97 -11.00 3.24
CA ARG A 25 7.07 -12.16 3.42
C ARG A 25 6.27 -12.47 2.16
N LEU A 26 5.77 -11.45 1.46
CA LEU A 26 5.04 -11.60 0.20
C LEU A 26 5.94 -12.19 -0.90
N GLN A 27 7.17 -11.69 -1.03
CA GLN A 27 8.16 -12.20 -2.00
C GLN A 27 8.52 -13.67 -1.70
N GLN A 28 8.73 -14.03 -0.42
CA GLN A 28 8.97 -15.43 -0.01
C GLN A 28 7.79 -16.36 -0.34
N ALA A 29 6.57 -15.82 -0.34
CA ALA A 29 5.37 -16.55 -0.74
C ALA A 29 5.17 -16.62 -2.28
N GLY A 30 6.10 -16.08 -3.06
CA GLY A 30 6.09 -16.14 -4.52
C GLY A 30 5.24 -15.04 -5.19
N HIS A 31 4.91 -13.97 -4.47
CA HIS A 31 4.25 -12.80 -5.07
C HIS A 31 5.29 -11.84 -5.66
N ASP A 32 4.92 -11.19 -6.76
CA ASP A 32 5.68 -10.07 -7.32
C ASP A 32 5.23 -8.78 -6.62
N VAL A 33 6.14 -8.15 -5.86
CA VAL A 33 5.85 -6.94 -5.08
C VAL A 33 6.47 -5.74 -5.77
N LEU A 34 5.61 -4.89 -6.29
CA LEU A 34 5.99 -3.60 -6.87
C LEU A 34 6.31 -2.60 -5.76
N THR A 35 7.08 -1.54 -6.06
CA THR A 35 7.45 -0.46 -5.11
C THR A 35 8.52 -0.82 -4.08
N THR A 36 9.14 -1.98 -4.17
CA THR A 36 10.19 -2.42 -3.21
C THR A 36 11.39 -1.46 -3.14
N HIS A 37 11.67 -0.72 -4.21
CA HIS A 37 12.73 0.28 -4.28
C HIS A 37 12.51 1.47 -3.32
N LEU A 38 11.26 1.71 -2.86
CA LEU A 38 10.92 2.75 -1.90
C LEU A 38 11.09 2.32 -0.44
N LEU A 39 11.31 1.02 -0.19
CA LEU A 39 11.52 0.43 1.14
C LEU A 39 12.95 0.67 1.68
N THR A 40 13.63 1.68 1.20
CA THR A 40 14.98 2.07 1.62
C THR A 40 14.94 3.22 2.61
N ASP A 41 16.06 3.50 3.29
CA ASP A 41 16.17 4.66 4.17
C ASP A 41 16.26 5.98 3.39
N ASP A 42 16.73 5.94 2.13
CA ASP A 42 16.76 7.06 1.18
C ASP A 42 15.89 6.74 -0.06
N PRO A 43 14.56 6.90 0.04
CA PRO A 43 13.67 6.67 -1.11
C PRO A 43 13.87 7.70 -2.22
N ASP A 44 14.29 8.92 -1.86
CA ASP A 44 14.60 9.96 -2.85
C ASP A 44 15.81 9.58 -3.71
N GLY A 45 16.75 8.80 -3.16
CA GLY A 45 17.91 8.31 -3.90
C GLY A 45 17.53 7.47 -5.10
N SER A 46 16.53 6.62 -4.97
CA SER A 46 16.04 5.77 -6.05
C SER A 46 15.24 6.51 -7.12
N GLU A 47 14.71 7.68 -6.81
CA GLU A 47 13.88 8.50 -7.71
C GLU A 47 14.57 9.77 -8.21
N ARG A 48 15.76 10.10 -7.67
CA ARG A 48 16.47 11.38 -7.95
C ARG A 48 16.73 11.66 -9.42
N ALA A 49 16.84 10.63 -10.24
CA ALA A 49 17.05 10.77 -11.69
C ALA A 49 15.74 10.88 -12.49
N LEU A 50 14.58 10.76 -11.84
CA LEU A 50 13.28 10.81 -12.49
C LEU A 50 12.61 12.16 -12.29
N THR A 51 11.88 12.62 -13.32
CA THR A 51 10.96 13.74 -13.20
C THR A 51 9.67 13.29 -12.51
N GLU A 52 8.91 14.22 -11.95
CA GLU A 52 7.59 13.94 -11.35
C GLU A 52 6.65 13.23 -12.34
N ARG A 53 6.71 13.60 -13.62
CA ARG A 53 5.92 12.96 -14.66
C ARG A 53 6.33 11.50 -14.86
N GLN A 54 7.62 11.19 -14.85
CA GLN A 54 8.12 9.83 -14.99
C GLN A 54 7.74 8.96 -13.80
N VAL A 55 7.80 9.51 -12.57
CA VAL A 55 7.31 8.82 -11.36
C VAL A 55 5.82 8.52 -11.50
N TYR A 56 5.01 9.53 -11.84
CA TYR A 56 3.58 9.35 -12.03
C TYR A 56 3.24 8.28 -13.08
N ASP A 57 3.83 8.36 -14.27
CA ASP A 57 3.56 7.44 -15.37
C ASP A 57 3.94 6.00 -15.00
N ARG A 58 5.08 5.80 -14.30
CA ARG A 58 5.53 4.51 -13.78
C ARG A 58 4.55 3.94 -12.75
N ASP A 59 4.17 4.75 -11.76
CA ASP A 59 3.34 4.29 -10.65
C ASP A 59 1.92 3.98 -11.12
N ILE A 60 1.37 4.76 -12.05
CA ILE A 60 0.09 4.45 -12.70
C ILE A 60 0.18 3.13 -13.46
N GLN A 61 1.23 2.91 -14.25
CA GLN A 61 1.41 1.66 -14.98
C GLN A 61 1.48 0.45 -14.04
N TRP A 62 2.17 0.59 -12.92
CA TRP A 62 2.26 -0.45 -11.90
C TRP A 62 0.91 -0.70 -11.21
N LEU A 63 0.19 0.36 -10.83
CA LEU A 63 -1.16 0.24 -10.26
C LEU A 63 -2.11 -0.47 -11.23
N GLU A 64 -2.00 -0.17 -12.52
CA GLU A 64 -2.83 -0.81 -13.56
C GLU A 64 -2.50 -2.28 -13.78
N SER A 65 -1.25 -2.68 -13.58
CA SER A 65 -0.78 -4.06 -13.75
C SER A 65 -0.97 -4.93 -12.50
N ALA A 66 -1.21 -4.34 -11.34
CA ALA A 66 -1.36 -5.06 -10.09
C ALA A 66 -2.70 -5.79 -9.98
N ASP A 67 -2.69 -6.99 -9.42
CA ASP A 67 -3.90 -7.74 -9.07
C ASP A 67 -4.55 -7.19 -7.78
N LEU A 68 -3.71 -6.70 -6.87
CA LEU A 68 -4.08 -6.22 -5.54
C LEU A 68 -3.26 -4.99 -5.16
N LEU A 69 -3.93 -3.98 -4.62
CA LEU A 69 -3.28 -2.89 -3.88
C LEU A 69 -3.33 -3.21 -2.38
N ILE A 70 -2.18 -3.32 -1.73
CA ILE A 70 -2.06 -3.29 -0.27
C ILE A 70 -1.60 -1.89 0.12
N ALA A 71 -2.45 -1.14 0.83
CA ALA A 71 -2.19 0.24 1.20
C ALA A 71 -1.98 0.37 2.72
N GLU A 72 -0.75 0.64 3.13
CA GLU A 72 -0.41 0.95 4.52
C GLU A 72 -0.61 2.47 4.76
N ALA A 73 -1.68 2.82 5.49
CA ALA A 73 -2.19 4.18 5.59
C ALA A 73 -1.77 4.92 6.86
N SER A 74 -0.95 4.34 7.74
CA SER A 74 -0.58 4.92 9.04
C SER A 74 0.10 6.28 8.94
N GLY A 75 0.81 6.54 7.84
CA GLY A 75 1.48 7.82 7.58
C GLY A 75 0.55 8.93 7.09
N SER A 76 -0.69 8.61 6.74
CA SER A 76 -1.70 9.55 6.24
C SER A 76 -1.22 10.40 5.05
N SER A 77 -0.52 9.80 4.08
CA SER A 77 0.04 10.51 2.94
C SER A 77 -0.97 10.73 1.81
N PHE A 78 -0.81 11.85 1.08
CA PHE A 78 -1.59 12.13 -0.12
C PHE A 78 -1.39 11.07 -1.21
N GLY A 79 -0.17 10.56 -1.37
CA GLY A 79 0.15 9.55 -2.39
C GLY A 79 -0.65 8.27 -2.17
N VAL A 80 -0.60 7.70 -0.96
CA VAL A 80 -1.38 6.50 -0.61
C VAL A 80 -2.89 6.73 -0.83
N GLY A 81 -3.41 7.90 -0.44
CA GLY A 81 -4.82 8.24 -0.66
C GLY A 81 -5.18 8.33 -2.15
N PHE A 82 -4.29 8.90 -2.98
CA PHE A 82 -4.45 8.97 -4.43
C PHE A 82 -4.49 7.57 -5.05
N GLU A 83 -3.54 6.70 -4.69
CA GLU A 83 -3.42 5.33 -5.19
C GLU A 83 -4.67 4.49 -4.86
N VAL A 84 -5.13 4.57 -3.61
CA VAL A 84 -6.37 3.92 -3.16
C VAL A 84 -7.57 4.41 -3.98
N GLY A 85 -7.74 5.72 -4.09
CA GLY A 85 -8.85 6.31 -4.86
C GLY A 85 -8.80 5.95 -6.34
N TYR A 86 -7.60 5.92 -6.93
CA TYR A 86 -7.41 5.54 -8.32
C TYR A 86 -7.84 4.09 -8.59
N VAL A 87 -7.42 3.15 -7.75
CA VAL A 87 -7.78 1.72 -7.89
C VAL A 87 -9.27 1.52 -7.64
N LEU A 88 -9.83 2.09 -6.56
CA LEU A 88 -11.26 1.94 -6.25
C LEU A 88 -12.16 2.53 -7.32
N GLY A 89 -11.80 3.68 -7.90
CA GLY A 89 -12.57 4.31 -8.99
C GLY A 89 -12.62 3.50 -10.28
N ARG A 90 -11.81 2.45 -10.40
CA ARG A 90 -11.74 1.57 -11.57
C ARG A 90 -12.16 0.13 -11.28
N SER A 91 -12.29 -0.25 -10.03
CA SER A 91 -12.46 -1.63 -9.57
C SER A 91 -13.63 -2.36 -10.21
N ASP A 92 -14.73 -1.69 -10.49
CA ASP A 92 -15.89 -2.28 -11.17
C ASP A 92 -15.56 -2.80 -12.58
N ARG A 93 -14.57 -2.21 -13.23
CA ARG A 93 -14.14 -2.59 -14.59
C ARG A 93 -12.96 -3.53 -14.60
N THR A 94 -12.09 -3.41 -13.61
CA THR A 94 -10.81 -4.14 -13.56
C THR A 94 -10.86 -5.38 -12.66
N GLY A 95 -11.80 -5.44 -11.72
CA GLY A 95 -11.86 -6.47 -10.70
C GLY A 95 -10.77 -6.33 -9.62
N GLN A 96 -9.97 -5.26 -9.68
CA GLN A 96 -8.92 -4.99 -8.69
C GLN A 96 -9.52 -4.78 -7.30
N ARG A 97 -8.79 -5.20 -6.27
CA ARG A 97 -9.17 -5.05 -4.85
C ARG A 97 -8.13 -4.24 -4.10
N VAL A 98 -8.56 -3.67 -2.99
CA VAL A 98 -7.70 -2.94 -2.06
C VAL A 98 -7.79 -3.57 -0.68
N LEU A 99 -6.66 -3.92 -0.11
CA LEU A 99 -6.52 -4.19 1.31
C LEU A 99 -5.85 -2.97 1.96
N LEU A 100 -6.63 -2.19 2.70
CA LEU A 100 -6.15 -1.03 3.41
C LEU A 100 -5.86 -1.43 4.86
N VAL A 101 -4.63 -1.20 5.28
CA VAL A 101 -4.17 -1.52 6.63
C VAL A 101 -3.61 -0.28 7.32
N TYR A 102 -3.70 -0.24 8.65
CA TYR A 102 -3.13 0.86 9.43
C TYR A 102 -2.79 0.41 10.85
N ASP A 103 -1.79 1.03 11.44
CA ASP A 103 -1.47 0.88 12.85
C ASP A 103 -2.60 1.52 13.71
N GLU A 104 -3.21 0.73 14.60
CA GLU A 104 -4.28 1.19 15.49
C GLU A 104 -3.85 2.38 16.37
N ALA A 105 -2.58 2.47 16.76
CA ALA A 105 -2.05 3.62 17.48
C ALA A 105 -2.12 4.92 16.66
N ARG A 106 -2.16 4.82 15.33
CA ARG A 106 -2.24 5.96 14.42
C ARG A 106 -3.67 6.33 14.02
N ARG A 107 -4.67 5.52 14.38
CA ARG A 107 -6.08 5.72 14.00
C ARG A 107 -6.60 7.16 14.22
N PRO A 108 -6.27 7.87 15.33
CA PRO A 108 -6.78 9.21 15.54
C PRO A 108 -6.33 10.27 14.52
N VAL A 109 -5.22 10.01 13.81
CA VAL A 109 -4.62 10.96 12.84
C VAL A 109 -4.75 10.50 11.39
N ILE A 110 -5.32 9.33 11.15
CA ILE A 110 -5.62 8.85 9.80
C ILE A 110 -6.86 9.57 9.26
N SER A 111 -6.86 9.86 7.96
CA SER A 111 -8.04 10.41 7.29
C SER A 111 -9.29 9.57 7.59
N ARG A 112 -10.34 10.21 8.10
CA ARG A 112 -11.62 9.54 8.36
C ARG A 112 -12.25 8.96 7.09
N MET A 113 -12.02 9.59 5.94
CA MET A 113 -12.48 9.11 4.65
C MET A 113 -11.80 7.78 4.28
N ILE A 114 -10.49 7.66 4.57
CA ILE A 114 -9.71 6.44 4.34
C ILE A 114 -10.14 5.34 5.32
N ALA A 115 -10.13 5.61 6.62
CA ALA A 115 -10.46 4.61 7.63
C ALA A 115 -11.93 4.17 7.62
N GLY A 116 -12.81 5.02 7.12
CA GLY A 116 -14.25 4.78 7.05
C GLY A 116 -14.77 4.34 5.68
N THR A 117 -13.90 3.97 4.75
CA THR A 117 -14.35 3.53 3.42
C THR A 117 -15.18 2.25 3.51
N THR A 118 -16.29 2.22 2.79
CA THR A 118 -17.22 1.08 2.69
C THR A 118 -17.31 0.55 1.26
N HIS A 119 -16.34 0.92 0.41
CA HIS A 119 -16.33 0.47 -0.98
C HIS A 119 -16.24 -1.06 -1.06
N PRO A 120 -17.07 -1.76 -1.86
CA PRO A 120 -17.11 -3.23 -1.89
C PRO A 120 -15.79 -3.89 -2.30
N ALA A 121 -14.96 -3.20 -3.08
CA ALA A 121 -13.63 -3.67 -3.45
C ALA A 121 -12.53 -3.34 -2.42
N CYS A 122 -12.88 -2.73 -1.27
CA CYS A 122 -11.93 -2.35 -0.22
C CYS A 122 -12.20 -3.09 1.08
N THR A 123 -11.19 -3.74 1.61
CA THR A 123 -11.18 -4.28 2.97
C THR A 123 -10.29 -3.41 3.84
N VAL A 124 -10.79 -2.99 5.00
CA VAL A 124 -10.05 -2.16 5.96
C VAL A 124 -9.74 -2.97 7.21
N ARG A 125 -8.48 -2.97 7.66
CA ARG A 125 -8.00 -3.68 8.86
C ARG A 125 -7.01 -2.82 9.65
N GLY A 126 -7.19 -2.78 10.96
CA GLY A 126 -6.17 -2.25 11.87
C GLY A 126 -5.22 -3.36 12.33
N TYR A 127 -3.98 -3.02 12.63
CA TYR A 127 -2.99 -3.89 13.26
C TYR A 127 -2.28 -3.16 14.40
N SER A 128 -1.79 -3.90 15.39
CA SER A 128 -1.05 -3.35 16.53
C SER A 128 0.45 -3.65 16.46
N GLU A 129 0.82 -4.71 15.74
CA GLU A 129 2.23 -5.14 15.59
C GLU A 129 2.50 -5.63 14.17
N PRO A 130 3.75 -5.56 13.68
CA PRO A 130 4.10 -6.04 12.34
C PRO A 130 3.75 -7.51 12.08
N ALA A 131 3.80 -8.36 13.10
CA ALA A 131 3.41 -9.77 12.98
C ALA A 131 1.90 -9.92 12.70
N GLU A 132 1.07 -9.09 13.32
CA GLU A 132 -0.38 -9.05 13.07
C GLU A 132 -0.69 -8.55 11.66
N LEU A 133 0.03 -7.52 11.18
CA LEU A 133 -0.08 -7.08 9.78
C LEU A 133 0.16 -8.22 8.79
N ILE A 134 1.23 -8.99 9.01
CA ILE A 134 1.55 -10.15 8.16
C ILE A 134 0.41 -11.18 8.20
N ALA A 135 -0.11 -11.49 9.40
CA ALA A 135 -1.21 -12.45 9.56
C ALA A 135 -2.48 -11.99 8.83
N ILE A 136 -2.86 -10.71 8.95
CA ILE A 136 -4.01 -10.10 8.26
C ILE A 136 -3.86 -10.27 6.74
N VAL A 137 -2.68 -9.97 6.20
CA VAL A 137 -2.44 -10.06 4.76
C VAL A 137 -2.50 -11.51 4.28
N GLN A 138 -1.91 -12.45 5.04
CA GLN A 138 -1.94 -13.88 4.70
C GLN A 138 -3.36 -14.45 4.74
N GLU A 139 -4.16 -14.08 5.74
CA GLU A 139 -5.57 -14.44 5.83
C GLU A 139 -6.35 -13.91 4.61
N TYR A 140 -6.15 -12.64 4.27
CA TYR A 140 -6.81 -12.00 3.13
C TYR A 140 -6.47 -12.68 1.79
N LEU A 141 -5.21 -13.08 1.60
CA LEU A 141 -4.76 -13.74 0.38
C LEU A 141 -5.23 -15.19 0.26
N SER A 142 -5.62 -15.81 1.37
CA SER A 142 -6.10 -17.19 1.42
C SER A 142 -7.63 -17.33 1.28
N ALA A 143 -8.36 -16.19 1.37
CA ALA A 143 -9.82 -16.13 1.27
C ALA A 143 -10.30 -16.04 -0.18
#